data_66f4d668ed4eed2c1397f6c2ec11c667
#
_entry.id   66f4d668ed4eed2c1397f6c2ec11c667
#
_cell.length_a   1.000
_cell.length_b   1.000
_cell.length_c   1.000
_cell.angle_alpha   90.00
_cell.angle_beta   90.00
_cell.angle_gamma   90.00
#
_symmetry.space_group_name_H-M   'P 1'
#
loop_
_entity.id
_entity.type
_entity.pdbx_description
1 polymer ?
#
loop_
_entity_poly.entity_id
_entity_poly.type
_entity_poly.pdbx_seq_one_letter_code
_entity_poly.pdbx_strand_id
1 'polypeptide(L)'
;MITSLALTDFRSYAGATLPVSGGTVVLHGPNGAGKTNLLEAISLLTPGKGLRGATAQEMGRREPGEAVGRAWAVMVTLDEDGEEVRLGTGVQTPGAARRIVRIDGETAPPGRLLDHLRPVWATPEQDRLFSDARAGRLRFFDRLVFAADPDHAATVSTYEKALRERLKLLTDGAEGRP
;
A
#
# COMPACT_ATOMS: atom_id res chain seq x y z
N MET A 1 -11.02 1.03 14.96
CA MET A 1 -11.71 1.83 13.92
C MET A 1 -10.83 2.99 13.50
N ILE A 2 -10.81 3.41 12.19
CA ILE A 2 -10.03 4.62 11.79
C ILE A 2 -10.73 5.87 12.34
N THR A 3 -9.98 6.71 13.04
CA THR A 3 -10.44 8.00 13.60
C THR A 3 -9.81 9.19 12.89
N SER A 4 -8.66 9.02 12.23
CA SER A 4 -8.01 10.08 11.47
C SER A 4 -7.17 9.51 10.34
N LEU A 5 -7.08 10.24 9.21
CA LEU A 5 -6.13 10.01 8.13
C LEU A 5 -5.32 11.29 7.91
N ALA A 6 -4.00 11.20 8.00
CA ALA A 6 -3.09 12.30 7.72
C ALA A 6 -2.16 11.97 6.54
N LEU A 7 -1.95 12.93 5.66
CA LEU A 7 -1.10 12.85 4.48
C LEU A 7 -0.08 13.99 4.51
N THR A 8 1.15 13.72 4.11
CA THR A 8 2.21 14.70 3.92
C THR A 8 2.91 14.44 2.59
N ASP A 9 2.97 15.43 1.72
CA ASP A 9 3.57 15.39 0.37
C ASP A 9 3.23 14.12 -0.42
N PHE A 10 1.98 13.67 -0.30
CA PHE A 10 1.49 12.44 -0.95
C PHE A 10 0.64 12.76 -2.17
N ARG A 11 1.03 12.33 -3.35
CA ARG A 11 0.34 12.54 -4.63
C ARG A 11 0.05 14.04 -4.86
N SER A 12 -1.25 14.41 -4.85
CA SER A 12 -1.69 15.81 -5.02
C SER A 12 -1.74 16.59 -3.70
N TYR A 13 -1.51 15.94 -2.56
CA TYR A 13 -1.63 16.57 -1.25
C TYR A 13 -0.27 17.03 -0.73
N ALA A 14 -0.13 18.33 -0.48
CA ALA A 14 1.01 18.87 0.28
C ALA A 14 0.88 18.48 1.76
N GLY A 15 -0.31 18.62 2.31
CA GLY A 15 -0.70 18.19 3.63
C GLY A 15 -2.22 18.11 3.73
N ALA A 16 -2.71 17.08 4.40
CA ALA A 16 -4.15 16.95 4.71
C ALA A 16 -4.32 16.14 5.99
N THR A 17 -5.30 16.51 6.78
CA THR A 17 -5.76 15.72 7.93
C THR A 17 -7.27 15.64 7.87
N LEU A 18 -7.78 14.41 7.80
CA LEU A 18 -9.20 14.12 7.71
C LEU A 18 -9.61 13.37 8.99
N PRO A 19 -10.38 14.00 9.86
CA PRO A 19 -11.02 13.30 10.96
C PRO A 19 -12.11 12.38 10.40
N VAL A 20 -12.24 11.19 10.98
CA VAL A 20 -13.23 10.17 10.62
C VAL A 20 -14.01 9.82 11.87
N SER A 21 -15.32 9.98 11.84
CA SER A 21 -16.19 9.73 13.00
C SER A 21 -16.83 8.33 13.01
N GLY A 22 -16.29 7.40 12.22
CA GLY A 22 -16.86 6.07 12.03
C GLY A 22 -17.96 6.01 10.98
N GLY A 23 -18.40 4.78 10.67
CA GLY A 23 -19.44 4.56 9.68
C GLY A 23 -18.96 4.70 8.23
N THR A 24 -19.87 5.04 7.33
CA THR A 24 -19.61 5.19 5.91
C THR A 24 -19.09 6.57 5.59
N VAL A 25 -17.93 6.65 4.93
CA VAL A 25 -17.35 7.90 4.42
C VAL A 25 -17.55 7.99 2.91
N VAL A 26 -18.20 9.05 2.44
CA VAL A 26 -18.43 9.30 1.02
C VAL A 26 -17.52 10.42 0.54
N LEU A 27 -16.61 10.11 -0.39
CA LEU A 27 -15.74 11.08 -1.04
C LEU A 27 -16.39 11.57 -2.33
N HIS A 28 -16.76 12.85 -2.40
CA HIS A 28 -17.35 13.46 -3.59
C HIS A 28 -16.54 14.66 -4.06
N GLY A 29 -16.76 15.09 -5.31
CA GLY A 29 -16.07 16.23 -5.93
C GLY A 29 -15.68 15.97 -7.38
N PRO A 30 -15.14 16.96 -8.09
CA PRO A 30 -14.78 16.85 -9.51
C PRO A 30 -13.67 15.82 -9.75
N ASN A 31 -13.49 15.41 -11.01
CA ASN A 31 -12.37 14.58 -11.40
C ASN A 31 -11.05 15.33 -11.16
N GLY A 32 -10.04 14.64 -10.68
CA GLY A 32 -8.76 15.25 -10.30
C GLY A 32 -8.69 15.81 -8.87
N ALA A 33 -9.81 15.90 -8.13
CA ALA A 33 -9.84 16.43 -6.75
C ALA A 33 -9.06 15.60 -5.71
N GLY A 34 -8.46 14.47 -6.11
CA GLY A 34 -7.63 13.65 -5.21
C GLY A 34 -8.37 12.51 -4.50
N LYS A 35 -9.67 12.29 -4.75
CA LYS A 35 -10.45 11.22 -4.08
C LYS A 35 -9.75 9.85 -4.10
N THR A 36 -9.30 9.44 -5.27
CA THR A 36 -8.58 8.17 -5.42
C THR A 36 -7.23 8.15 -4.71
N ASN A 37 -6.59 9.31 -4.53
CA ASN A 37 -5.34 9.41 -3.78
C ASN A 37 -5.56 9.13 -2.28
N LEU A 38 -6.72 9.51 -1.72
CA LEU A 38 -7.09 9.16 -0.34
C LEU A 38 -7.30 7.65 -0.18
N LEU A 39 -8.01 7.02 -1.12
CA LEU A 39 -8.22 5.57 -1.11
C LEU A 39 -6.88 4.82 -1.31
N GLU A 40 -6.02 5.33 -2.19
CA GLU A 40 -4.68 4.78 -2.38
C GLU A 40 -3.86 4.88 -1.09
N ALA A 41 -3.90 6.00 -0.38
CA ALA A 41 -3.21 6.19 0.89
C ALA A 41 -3.61 5.12 1.92
N ILE A 42 -4.92 4.88 2.10
CA ILE A 42 -5.41 3.84 3.01
C ILE A 42 -4.93 2.45 2.56
N SER A 43 -4.93 2.17 1.25
CA SER A 43 -4.49 0.88 0.71
C SER A 43 -3.01 0.59 0.94
N LEU A 44 -2.19 1.61 1.22
CA LEU A 44 -0.77 1.45 1.56
C LEU A 44 -0.53 0.99 2.99
N LEU A 45 -1.54 0.99 3.83
CA LEU A 45 -1.48 0.43 5.19
C LEU A 45 -1.67 -1.10 5.18
N THR A 46 -1.27 -1.72 4.09
CA THR A 46 -1.14 -3.18 3.91
C THR A 46 0.24 -3.52 3.36
N PRO A 47 0.68 -4.77 3.45
CA PRO A 47 1.82 -5.25 2.66
C PRO A 47 1.58 -5.05 1.15
N GLY A 48 2.66 -4.84 0.39
CA GLY A 48 2.59 -4.71 -1.06
C GLY A 48 2.54 -3.25 -1.55
N LYS A 49 2.03 -3.04 -2.77
CA LYS A 49 2.11 -1.75 -3.50
C LYS A 49 0.81 -0.92 -3.46
N GLY A 50 -0.17 -1.33 -2.66
CA GLY A 50 -1.46 -0.62 -2.54
C GLY A 50 -2.34 -0.70 -3.80
N LEU A 51 -3.30 0.22 -3.87
CA LEU A 51 -4.40 0.23 -4.85
C LEU A 51 -3.91 0.26 -6.31
N ARG A 52 -2.97 1.14 -6.64
CA ARG A 52 -2.49 1.36 -8.03
C ARG A 52 -1.22 0.59 -8.37
N GLY A 53 -0.61 -0.13 -7.43
CA GLY A 53 0.63 -0.85 -7.64
C GLY A 53 1.86 0.04 -7.92
N ALA A 54 1.78 1.33 -7.59
CA ALA A 54 2.84 2.30 -7.82
C ALA A 54 4.08 2.04 -6.95
N THR A 55 5.22 2.51 -7.40
CA THR A 55 6.46 2.48 -6.63
C THR A 55 6.47 3.57 -5.54
N ALA A 56 7.27 3.38 -4.50
CA ALA A 56 7.39 4.38 -3.44
C ALA A 56 7.85 5.77 -3.96
N GLN A 57 8.65 5.79 -5.01
CA GLN A 57 9.13 7.01 -5.66
C GLN A 57 8.03 7.78 -6.40
N GLU A 58 7.03 7.07 -6.95
CA GLU A 58 5.93 7.67 -7.70
C GLU A 58 4.84 8.28 -6.81
N MET A 59 4.85 7.97 -5.52
CA MET A 59 3.83 8.41 -4.57
C MET A 59 4.11 9.80 -4.00
N GLY A 60 5.39 10.21 -3.96
CA GLY A 60 5.78 11.53 -3.48
C GLY A 60 5.22 12.64 -4.36
N ARG A 61 4.71 13.69 -3.72
CA ARG A 61 4.24 14.90 -4.40
C ARG A 61 5.38 15.50 -5.22
N ARG A 62 5.04 16.02 -6.40
CA ARG A 62 5.97 16.74 -7.27
C ARG A 62 5.38 18.06 -7.67
N GLU A 63 6.20 19.08 -7.69
CA GLU A 63 5.88 20.35 -8.33
C GLU A 63 6.55 20.44 -9.71
N PRO A 64 6.08 21.35 -10.56
CA PRO A 64 6.73 21.58 -11.85
C PRO A 64 8.22 21.85 -11.68
N GLY A 65 9.06 21.08 -12.39
CA GLY A 65 10.52 21.18 -12.32
C GLY A 65 11.19 20.21 -11.34
N GLU A 66 10.46 19.53 -10.47
CA GLU A 66 11.04 18.50 -9.60
C GLU A 66 11.23 17.18 -10.36
N ALA A 67 12.46 16.68 -10.42
CA ALA A 67 12.80 15.44 -11.13
C ALA A 67 12.33 14.19 -10.36
N VAL A 68 12.33 14.26 -9.03
CA VAL A 68 11.93 13.16 -8.12
C VAL A 68 10.82 13.60 -7.18
N GLY A 69 9.99 12.66 -6.76
CA GLY A 69 8.97 12.93 -5.74
C GLY A 69 9.60 13.22 -4.39
N ARG A 70 8.95 14.09 -3.63
CA ARG A 70 9.33 14.46 -2.26
C ARG A 70 9.26 13.26 -1.32
N ALA A 71 9.90 13.37 -0.17
CA ALA A 71 9.61 12.49 0.96
C ALA A 71 8.14 12.65 1.32
N TRP A 72 7.46 11.54 1.59
CA TRP A 72 6.03 11.54 1.84
C TRP A 72 5.66 10.62 2.99
N ALA A 73 4.53 10.89 3.61
CA ALA A 73 3.97 10.05 4.65
C ALA A 73 2.45 9.92 4.53
N VAL A 74 1.97 8.75 4.88
CA VAL A 74 0.58 8.43 5.16
C VAL A 74 0.51 7.90 6.58
N MET A 75 -0.38 8.45 7.39
CA MET A 75 -0.61 8.02 8.77
C MET A 75 -2.11 7.90 9.02
N VAL A 76 -2.51 6.83 9.70
CA VAL A 76 -3.85 6.72 10.28
C VAL A 76 -3.74 6.59 11.78
N THR A 77 -4.74 7.13 12.45
CA THR A 77 -5.00 6.84 13.86
C THR A 77 -6.18 5.91 13.93
N LEU A 78 -6.04 4.86 14.71
CA LEU A 78 -7.09 3.88 15.00
C LEU A 78 -7.53 4.04 16.46
N ASP A 79 -8.81 3.78 16.69
CA ASP A 79 -9.31 3.44 18.02
C ASP A 79 -9.51 1.92 18.05
N GLU A 80 -8.76 1.24 18.91
CA GLU A 80 -8.83 -0.18 19.19
C GLU A 80 -9.30 -0.37 20.64
N ASP A 81 -10.62 -0.54 20.80
CA ASP A 81 -11.25 -0.75 22.12
C ASP A 81 -10.92 0.35 23.18
N GLY A 82 -10.81 1.60 22.70
CA GLY A 82 -10.50 2.76 23.54
C GLY A 82 -9.02 3.11 23.61
N GLU A 83 -8.13 2.32 23.02
CA GLU A 83 -6.71 2.63 22.88
C GLU A 83 -6.39 3.24 21.51
N GLU A 84 -5.59 4.29 21.49
CA GLU A 84 -5.15 4.94 20.25
C GLU A 84 -3.92 4.23 19.71
N VAL A 85 -4.00 3.73 18.47
CA VAL A 85 -2.88 3.14 17.74
C VAL A 85 -2.61 3.95 16.47
N ARG A 86 -1.34 4.28 16.21
CA ARG A 86 -0.92 5.05 15.02
C ARG A 86 -0.16 4.17 14.05
N LEU A 87 -0.72 4.00 12.86
CA LEU A 87 -0.06 3.30 11.77
C LEU A 87 0.44 4.29 10.73
N GLY A 88 1.71 4.19 10.38
CA GLY A 88 2.34 5.07 9.41
C GLY A 88 3.11 4.32 8.33
N THR A 89 3.14 4.87 7.12
CA THR A 89 4.03 4.41 6.05
C THR A 89 4.47 5.59 5.18
N GLY A 90 5.67 5.50 4.64
CA GLY A 90 6.22 6.59 3.81
C GLY A 90 7.67 6.40 3.46
N VAL A 91 8.28 7.44 2.89
CA VAL A 91 9.71 7.52 2.64
C VAL A 91 10.29 8.76 3.31
N GLN A 92 11.47 8.63 3.91
CA GLN A 92 12.12 9.73 4.65
C GLN A 92 12.97 10.63 3.74
N THR A 93 13.39 10.12 2.60
CA THR A 93 14.21 10.85 1.63
C THR A 93 13.56 10.86 0.26
N PRO A 94 13.60 11.97 -0.48
CA PRO A 94 13.14 12.05 -1.86
C PRO A 94 13.73 10.92 -2.72
N GLY A 95 12.91 10.30 -3.55
CA GLY A 95 13.37 9.26 -4.47
C GLY A 95 13.70 7.90 -3.84
N ALA A 96 13.47 7.70 -2.55
CA ALA A 96 13.73 6.40 -1.90
C ALA A 96 12.89 5.29 -2.55
N ALA A 97 13.54 4.16 -2.87
CA ALA A 97 12.90 3.04 -3.56
C ALA A 97 11.99 2.20 -2.67
N ARG A 98 12.18 2.26 -1.35
CA ARG A 98 11.44 1.47 -0.38
C ARG A 98 10.78 2.36 0.67
N ARG A 99 9.53 2.10 0.94
CA ARG A 99 8.80 2.70 2.05
C ARG A 99 9.13 2.00 3.36
N ILE A 100 9.10 2.74 4.44
CA ILE A 100 9.14 2.21 5.80
C ILE A 100 7.73 2.16 6.38
N VAL A 101 7.54 1.32 7.37
CA VAL A 101 6.31 1.22 8.16
C VAL A 101 6.64 1.55 9.60
N ARG A 102 5.74 2.24 10.28
CA ARG A 102 5.80 2.54 11.70
C ARG A 102 4.48 2.23 12.38
N ILE A 103 4.57 1.70 13.58
CA ILE A 103 3.45 1.50 14.50
C ILE A 103 3.82 2.24 15.78
N ASP A 104 3.01 3.19 16.21
CA ASP A 104 3.27 4.09 17.36
C ASP A 104 4.65 4.75 17.34
N GLY A 105 5.12 5.10 16.13
CA GLY A 105 6.44 5.71 15.94
C GLY A 105 7.60 4.73 15.77
N GLU A 106 7.45 3.49 16.15
CA GLU A 106 8.45 2.43 16.05
C GLU A 106 8.46 1.80 14.65
N THR A 107 9.65 1.53 14.10
CA THR A 107 9.76 0.86 12.80
C THR A 107 9.32 -0.60 12.91
N ALA A 108 8.45 -1.04 12.01
CA ALA A 108 7.89 -2.38 12.00
C ALA A 108 7.94 -3.03 10.61
N PRO A 109 7.99 -4.36 10.52
CA PRO A 109 7.79 -5.07 9.27
C PRO A 109 6.39 -4.79 8.70
N PRO A 110 6.22 -4.66 7.36
CA PRO A 110 4.94 -4.34 6.74
C PRO A 110 3.78 -5.30 7.11
N GLY A 111 4.08 -6.57 7.38
CA GLY A 111 3.09 -7.56 7.79
C GLY A 111 2.39 -7.21 9.10
N ARG A 112 3.07 -6.51 10.03
CA ARG A 112 2.51 -6.10 11.32
C ARG A 112 1.34 -5.11 11.20
N LEU A 113 1.20 -4.42 10.07
CA LEU A 113 0.03 -3.58 9.81
C LEU A 113 -1.27 -4.38 9.84
N LEU A 114 -1.23 -5.65 9.42
CA LEU A 114 -2.40 -6.53 9.36
C LEU A 114 -2.89 -6.98 10.76
N ASP A 115 -2.09 -6.79 11.78
CA ASP A 115 -2.53 -7.05 13.16
C ASP A 115 -3.59 -6.01 13.59
N HIS A 116 -3.52 -4.78 13.05
CA HIS A 116 -4.36 -3.64 13.40
C HIS A 116 -5.39 -3.29 12.33
N LEU A 117 -4.99 -3.32 11.05
CA LEU A 117 -5.84 -2.86 9.94
C LEU A 117 -5.76 -3.80 8.74
N ARG A 118 -6.91 -4.29 8.29
CA ARG A 118 -7.03 -5.24 7.18
C ARG A 118 -7.89 -4.67 6.06
N PRO A 119 -7.40 -3.67 5.28
CA PRO A 119 -8.18 -3.04 4.24
C PRO A 119 -8.46 -4.00 3.08
N VAL A 120 -9.70 -4.02 2.65
CA VAL A 120 -10.13 -4.65 1.39
C VAL A 120 -10.73 -3.57 0.52
N TRP A 121 -10.41 -3.58 -0.77
CA TRP A 121 -10.94 -2.62 -1.73
C TRP A 121 -11.38 -3.27 -3.03
N ALA A 122 -12.34 -2.64 -3.67
CA ALA A 122 -12.77 -2.95 -5.03
C ALA A 122 -12.54 -1.74 -5.93
N THR A 123 -12.15 -1.98 -7.17
CA THR A 123 -11.98 -0.95 -8.21
C THR A 123 -12.78 -1.35 -9.44
N PRO A 124 -13.20 -0.39 -10.30
CA PRO A 124 -13.91 -0.70 -11.54
C PRO A 124 -13.16 -1.68 -12.46
N GLU A 125 -11.84 -1.70 -12.41
CA GLU A 125 -11.01 -2.66 -13.17
C GLU A 125 -11.28 -4.10 -12.76
N GLN A 126 -11.74 -4.33 -11.53
CA GLN A 126 -12.03 -5.67 -11.01
C GLN A 126 -13.34 -6.27 -11.56
N ASP A 127 -14.17 -5.49 -12.24
CA ASP A 127 -15.32 -6.01 -12.99
C ASP A 127 -14.87 -7.01 -14.08
N ARG A 128 -13.63 -6.88 -14.56
CA ARG A 128 -13.01 -7.77 -15.54
C ARG A 128 -12.11 -8.84 -14.94
N LEU A 129 -12.11 -9.02 -13.62
CA LEU A 129 -11.19 -9.90 -12.92
C LEU A 129 -11.14 -11.33 -13.49
N PHE A 130 -12.28 -11.86 -13.90
CA PHE A 130 -12.38 -13.21 -14.46
C PHE A 130 -12.01 -13.27 -15.95
N SER A 131 -12.04 -12.14 -16.65
CA SER A 131 -11.64 -12.03 -18.06
C SER A 131 -10.16 -11.69 -18.21
N ASP A 132 -9.53 -11.13 -17.18
CA ASP A 132 -8.15 -10.67 -17.20
C ASP A 132 -7.14 -11.78 -16.88
N ALA A 133 -5.84 -11.43 -16.93
CA ALA A 133 -4.76 -12.35 -16.68
C ALA A 133 -4.83 -12.99 -15.29
N ARG A 134 -4.41 -14.26 -15.18
CA ARG A 134 -4.37 -15.05 -13.93
C ARG A 134 -3.69 -14.29 -12.77
N ALA A 135 -2.63 -13.54 -13.05
CA ALA A 135 -1.90 -12.80 -12.02
C ALA A 135 -2.75 -11.74 -11.30
N GLY A 136 -3.72 -11.11 -12.00
CA GLY A 136 -4.68 -10.18 -11.40
C GLY A 136 -5.60 -10.89 -10.41
N ARG A 137 -6.13 -12.06 -10.80
CA ARG A 137 -6.99 -12.88 -9.93
C ARG A 137 -6.25 -13.35 -8.67
N LEU A 138 -5.04 -13.86 -8.81
CA LEU A 138 -4.25 -14.31 -7.64
C LEU A 138 -4.04 -13.16 -6.66
N ARG A 139 -3.59 -11.99 -7.11
CA ARG A 139 -3.41 -10.81 -6.24
C ARG A 139 -4.69 -10.36 -5.55
N PHE A 140 -5.83 -10.49 -6.22
CA PHE A 140 -7.12 -10.18 -5.62
C PHE A 140 -7.46 -11.17 -4.50
N PHE A 141 -7.34 -12.47 -4.75
CA PHE A 141 -7.60 -13.51 -3.75
C PHE A 141 -6.62 -13.44 -2.59
N ASP A 142 -5.32 -13.29 -2.84
CA ASP A 142 -4.32 -13.15 -1.77
C ASP A 142 -4.70 -11.99 -0.83
N ARG A 143 -5.15 -10.85 -1.38
CA ARG A 143 -5.60 -9.71 -0.57
C ARG A 143 -6.81 -10.04 0.31
N LEU A 144 -7.79 -10.79 -0.21
CA LEU A 144 -8.92 -11.25 0.59
C LEU A 144 -8.46 -12.20 1.71
N VAL A 145 -7.52 -13.09 1.38
CA VAL A 145 -6.96 -14.01 2.38
C VAL A 145 -6.16 -13.25 3.44
N PHE A 146 -5.38 -12.22 3.08
CA PHE A 146 -4.68 -11.36 4.06
C PHE A 146 -5.63 -10.72 5.07
N ALA A 147 -6.85 -10.37 4.64
CA ALA A 147 -7.85 -9.80 5.54
C ALA A 147 -8.40 -10.84 6.54
N ALA A 148 -8.39 -12.13 6.19
CA ALA A 148 -8.81 -13.23 7.05
C ALA A 148 -7.66 -13.83 7.86
N ASP A 149 -6.50 -14.02 7.21
CA ASP A 149 -5.30 -14.66 7.76
C ASP A 149 -4.05 -13.79 7.45
N PRO A 150 -3.57 -12.99 8.43
CA PRO A 150 -2.39 -12.14 8.26
C PRO A 150 -1.11 -12.91 7.93
N ASP A 151 -0.97 -14.15 8.41
CA ASP A 151 0.23 -14.97 8.19
C ASP A 151 0.38 -15.40 6.73
N HIS A 152 -0.72 -15.40 5.97
CA HIS A 152 -0.69 -15.67 4.53
C HIS A 152 0.21 -14.69 3.77
N ALA A 153 0.35 -13.45 4.22
CA ALA A 153 1.23 -12.45 3.60
C ALA A 153 2.71 -12.87 3.63
N ALA A 154 3.17 -13.46 4.73
CA ALA A 154 4.51 -14.00 4.87
C ALA A 154 4.72 -15.21 3.96
N THR A 155 3.72 -16.09 3.87
CA THR A 155 3.71 -17.27 2.99
C THR A 155 3.83 -16.87 1.53
N VAL A 156 3.02 -15.91 1.05
CA VAL A 156 3.07 -15.40 -0.34
C VAL A 156 4.43 -14.76 -0.63
N SER A 157 4.95 -13.94 0.29
CA SER A 157 6.27 -13.31 0.13
C SER A 157 7.39 -14.34 -0.02
N THR A 158 7.37 -15.40 0.79
CA THR A 158 8.32 -16.51 0.74
C THR A 158 8.22 -17.28 -0.58
N TYR A 159 7.01 -17.59 -1.00
CA TYR A 159 6.75 -18.26 -2.28
C TYR A 159 7.24 -17.44 -3.48
N GLU A 160 6.92 -16.14 -3.53
CA GLU A 160 7.40 -15.26 -4.59
C GLU A 160 8.92 -15.14 -4.62
N LYS A 161 9.57 -15.12 -3.45
CA LYS A 161 11.03 -15.13 -3.36
C LYS A 161 11.61 -16.40 -3.97
N ALA A 162 11.08 -17.56 -3.58
CA ALA A 162 11.52 -18.86 -4.10
C ALA A 162 11.32 -18.97 -5.63
N LEU A 163 10.21 -18.44 -6.16
CA LEU A 163 9.98 -18.38 -7.61
C LEU A 163 11.02 -17.53 -8.34
N ARG A 164 11.37 -16.36 -7.79
CA ARG A 164 12.40 -15.48 -8.38
C ARG A 164 13.77 -16.15 -8.37
N GLU A 165 14.14 -16.79 -7.25
CA GLU A 165 15.40 -17.53 -7.12
C GLU A 165 15.46 -18.70 -8.11
N ARG A 166 14.38 -19.48 -8.21
CA ARG A 166 14.28 -20.56 -9.21
C ARG A 166 14.42 -20.03 -10.63
N LEU A 167 13.74 -18.94 -10.98
CA LEU A 167 13.83 -18.37 -12.33
C LEU A 167 15.26 -17.94 -12.64
N LYS A 168 15.93 -17.27 -11.68
CA LYS A 168 17.33 -16.88 -11.82
C LYS A 168 18.24 -18.07 -12.10
N LEU A 169 18.13 -19.14 -11.32
CA LEU A 169 18.93 -20.37 -11.51
C LEU A 169 18.70 -21.00 -12.88
N LEU A 170 17.46 -21.02 -13.37
CA LEU A 170 17.12 -21.55 -14.68
C LEU A 170 17.69 -20.69 -15.82
N THR A 171 17.69 -19.37 -15.66
CA THR A 171 18.24 -18.43 -16.64
C THR A 171 19.76 -18.51 -16.67
N ASP A 172 20.41 -18.43 -15.51
CA ASP A 172 21.87 -18.54 -15.38
C ASP A 172 22.38 -19.91 -15.86
N GLY A 173 21.64 -21.00 -15.59
CA GLY A 173 21.95 -22.33 -16.07
C GLY A 173 21.73 -22.54 -17.59
N ALA A 174 20.87 -21.74 -18.22
CA ALA A 174 20.66 -21.77 -19.66
C ALA A 174 21.78 -21.04 -20.42
N GLU A 175 22.37 -19.99 -19.83
CA GLU A 175 23.49 -19.23 -20.40
C GLU A 175 24.83 -19.99 -20.26
N GLY A 176 24.93 -20.97 -19.36
CA GLY A 176 26.13 -21.79 -19.11
C GLY A 176 26.21 -23.10 -19.90
N ARG A 177 25.37 -23.36 -20.89
CA ARG A 177 25.51 -24.52 -21.78
C ARG A 177 26.31 -24.12 -23.02
N PRO A 178 27.47 -24.80 -23.28
CA PRO A 178 28.26 -24.62 -24.51
C PRO A 178 27.50 -25.03 -25.77
#